data_d26ac5480c51f1950eefc7ca4ae2d1b7
#
_entry.id   d26ac5480c51f1950eefc7ca4ae2d1b7
#
_cell.length_a   1.000
_cell.length_b   1.000
_cell.length_c   1.000
_cell.angle_alpha   90.00
_cell.angle_beta   90.00
_cell.angle_gamma   90.00
#
_symmetry.space_group_name_H-M   'P 1'
#
loop_
_entity.id
_entity.type
_entity.pdbx_description
1 polymer ?
#
loop_
_entity_poly.entity_id
_entity_poly.type
_entity_poly.pdbx_seq_one_letter_code
_entity_poly.pdbx_strand_id
1 'polypeptide(L)' 'MNTSNGHDYRFSVLPGTRDHRGFFVQETTYELVDISDAGWAHICLDSAACYYVDPANIKTSQ' A
#
# COMPACT_ATOMS: atom_id res chain seq x y z
N MET A 1 -20.56 -3.94 15.05
CA MET A 1 -20.15 -4.02 14.60
C MET A 1 -19.61 -3.99 13.83
N ASN A 2 -19.38 -4.09 13.81
CA ASN A 2 -18.82 -4.07 13.14
C ASN A 2 -18.41 -4.30 12.36
N THR A 3 -18.18 -4.27 12.17
CA THR A 3 -17.73 -4.45 11.49
C THR A 3 -17.36 -4.54 10.68
N SER A 4 -17.24 -4.30 10.62
CA SER A 4 -16.76 -4.33 9.78
C SER A 4 -15.88 -4.62 9.42
N ASN A 5 -15.71 -4.78 9.61
CA ASN A 5 -14.86 -5.00 9.43
C ASN A 5 -13.94 -5.38 8.80
N GLY A 6 -13.68 -5.65 9.14
CA GLY A 6 -12.50 -6.38 8.74
C GLY A 6 -12.16 -6.33 7.28
N HIS A 7 -12.82 -5.59 6.55
CA HIS A 7 -12.60 -5.46 5.12
C HIS A 7 -11.77 -4.26 4.76
N ASP A 8 -11.41 -3.53 5.76
CA ASP A 8 -10.72 -2.28 5.55
C ASP A 8 -9.24 -2.52 5.62
N TYR A 9 -8.69 -3.07 4.55
CA TYR A 9 -7.27 -3.43 4.47
C TYR A 9 -6.47 -2.21 4.05
N ARG A 10 -6.34 -1.29 4.98
CA ARG A 10 -5.58 -0.07 4.73
C ARG A 10 -4.21 -0.18 5.32
N PHE A 11 -3.27 0.33 4.58
CA PHE A 11 -1.86 0.24 4.94
C PHE A 11 -1.20 1.58 4.69
N SER A 12 -0.12 1.82 5.40
CA SER A 12 0.75 2.92 5.08
C SER A 12 2.08 2.34 4.62
N VAL A 13 3.03 3.20 4.32
CA VAL A 13 4.37 2.77 3.94
C VAL A 13 5.38 3.37 4.89
N LEU A 14 6.52 2.71 5.03
CA LEU A 14 7.60 3.21 5.87
C LEU A 14 8.19 4.48 5.26
N PRO A 15 8.76 5.34 6.10
CA PRO A 15 9.44 6.53 5.59
C PRO A 15 10.52 6.15 4.59
N GLY A 16 10.61 6.91 3.51
CA GLY A 16 11.63 6.67 2.50
C GLY A 16 11.30 5.57 1.53
N THR A 17 10.09 5.01 1.58
CA THR A 17 9.68 3.98 0.63
C THR A 17 9.67 4.55 -0.79
N ARG A 18 10.18 3.77 -1.73
CA ARG A 18 10.16 4.12 -3.14
C ARG A 18 9.36 3.08 -3.90
N ASP A 19 8.73 3.52 -4.98
CA ASP A 19 8.01 2.61 -5.86
C ASP A 19 9.00 1.88 -6.79
N HIS A 20 8.46 1.03 -7.65
CA HIS A 20 9.29 0.21 -8.54
C HIS A 20 10.09 1.04 -9.54
N ARG A 21 9.74 2.32 -9.70
CA ARG A 21 10.48 3.23 -10.59
C ARG A 21 11.51 4.05 -9.84
N GLY A 22 11.55 3.92 -8.51
CA GLY A 22 12.50 4.65 -7.67
C GLY A 22 12.02 5.98 -7.16
N PHE A 23 10.76 6.32 -7.38
CA PHE A 23 10.20 7.57 -6.86
C PHE A 23 9.69 7.38 -5.45
N PHE A 24 9.83 8.40 -4.64
CA PHE A 24 9.33 8.34 -3.27
C PHE A 24 7.81 8.23 -3.25
N VAL A 25 7.33 7.39 -2.35
CA VAL A 25 5.91 7.18 -2.14
C VAL A 25 5.52 7.91 -0.86
N GLN A 26 4.46 8.71 -0.95
CA GLN A 26 4.01 9.51 0.16
C GLN A 26 3.53 8.63 1.30
N GLU A 27 3.82 9.04 2.53
CA GLU A 27 3.39 8.32 3.72
C GLU A 27 1.96 8.69 4.06
N THR A 28 1.03 8.01 3.43
CA THR A 28 -0.38 8.19 3.69
C THR A 28 -1.03 6.82 3.71
N THR A 29 -2.34 6.76 3.75
CA THR A 29 -3.05 5.48 3.84
C THR A 29 -3.43 4.99 2.45
N TYR A 30 -3.13 3.73 2.20
CA TYR A 30 -3.38 3.08 0.91
C TYR A 30 -4.22 1.83 1.09
N GLU A 31 -4.90 1.44 0.03
CA GLU A 31 -5.50 0.12 -0.08
C GLU A 31 -4.54 -0.81 -0.78
N LEU A 32 -4.38 -2.02 -0.24
CA LEU A 32 -3.61 -3.05 -0.92
C LEU A 32 -4.52 -3.78 -1.89
N VAL A 33 -4.19 -3.71 -3.16
CA VAL A 33 -5.00 -4.34 -4.21
C VAL A 33 -4.59 -5.80 -4.36
N ASP A 34 -3.32 -6.06 -4.58
CA ASP A 34 -2.80 -7.42 -4.65
C ASP A 34 -1.28 -7.40 -4.60
N ILE A 35 -0.69 -8.58 -4.64
CA ILE A 35 0.75 -8.76 -4.77
C ILE A 35 1.00 -9.34 -6.15
N SER A 36 1.83 -8.67 -6.93
CA SER A 36 2.13 -9.11 -8.29
C SER A 36 3.00 -10.36 -8.30
N ASP A 37 3.06 -11.04 -9.43
CA ASP A 37 3.91 -12.23 -9.59
C ASP A 37 5.38 -11.90 -9.37
N ALA A 38 5.78 -10.67 -9.64
CA ALA A 38 7.16 -10.25 -9.43
C ALA A 38 7.45 -9.89 -7.97
N GLY A 39 6.45 -9.97 -7.09
CA GLY A 39 6.66 -9.70 -5.68
C GLY A 39 6.42 -8.27 -5.27
N TRP A 40 5.81 -7.44 -6.11
CA TRP A 40 5.49 -6.07 -5.78
C TRP A 40 4.09 -5.98 -5.19
N ALA A 41 3.95 -5.19 -4.13
CA ALA A 41 2.65 -4.89 -3.57
C ALA A 41 2.03 -3.75 -4.38
N HIS A 42 0.84 -3.99 -4.92
CA HIS A 42 0.09 -2.99 -5.67
C HIS A 42 -0.82 -2.26 -4.71
N ILE A 43 -0.51 -1.01 -4.44
CA ILE A 43 -1.26 -0.19 -3.50
C ILE A 43 -1.82 1.03 -4.21
N CYS A 44 -3.00 1.46 -3.78
CA CYS A 44 -3.67 2.60 -4.40
C CYS A 44 -4.16 3.57 -3.35
N LEU A 45 -3.94 4.85 -3.59
CA LEU A 45 -4.47 5.90 -2.73
C LEU A 45 -5.97 6.08 -2.97
N ASP A 46 -6.31 6.10 -4.23
CA ASP A 46 -7.69 6.08 -4.70
C ASP A 46 -7.66 5.43 -6.08
N SER A 47 -8.70 5.59 -6.85
CA SER A 47 -8.75 4.95 -8.15
C SER A 47 -7.76 5.52 -9.16
N ALA A 48 -7.13 6.64 -8.83
CA ALA A 48 -6.26 7.34 -9.78
C ALA A 48 -4.78 7.21 -9.48
N ALA A 49 -4.40 6.98 -8.22
CA ALA A 49 -3.00 7.00 -7.82
C ALA A 49 -2.61 5.67 -7.22
N CYS A 50 -1.95 4.84 -8.02
CA CYS A 50 -1.51 3.51 -7.61
C CYS A 50 0.00 3.37 -7.77
N TYR A 51 0.58 2.53 -6.92
CA TYR A 51 2.02 2.34 -6.89
C TYR A 51 2.34 0.88 -6.64
N TYR A 52 3.53 0.47 -7.09
CA TYR A 52 4.08 -0.84 -6.76
C TYR A 52 5.26 -0.63 -5.82
N VAL A 53 5.18 -1.22 -4.64
CA VAL A 53 6.22 -1.07 -3.62
C VAL A 53 6.62 -2.44 -3.09
N ASP A 54 7.79 -2.50 -2.45
CA ASP A 54 8.24 -3.71 -1.78
C ASP A 54 7.29 -4.01 -0.62
N PRO A 55 6.71 -5.22 -0.56
CA PRO A 55 5.81 -5.56 0.55
C PRO A 55 6.44 -5.37 1.93
N ALA A 56 7.75 -5.50 2.04
CA ALA A 56 8.44 -5.30 3.32
C ALA A 56 8.36 -3.86 3.81
N ASN A 57 8.01 -2.92 2.94
CA ASN A 57 7.90 -1.51 3.30
C ASN A 57 6.48 -1.11 3.67
N ILE A 58 5.55 -2.05 3.63
CA ILE A 58 4.17 -1.78 4.01
C ILE A 58 4.02 -2.02 5.50
N LYS A 59 3.33 -1.12 6.16
CA LYS A 59 2.99 -1.30 7.57
C LYS A 59 1.49 -1.13 7.75
N THR A 60 0.94 -1.86 8.72
CA THR A 60 -0.48 -1.70 9.01
C THR A 60 -0.75 -0.33 9.59
N SER A 61 -1.84 0.26 9.15
CA SER A 61 -2.27 1.56 9.61
C SER A 61 -3.22 1.35 10.78
N GLN A 62 -2.69 1.35 11.96
CA GLN A 62 -3.48 1.07 13.15
C GLN A 62 -3.58 2.32 13.99
#